data_c64a83f1f869c4d3087bb3bb4bc54e10
#
_entry.id   c64a83f1f869c4d3087bb3bb4bc54e10
#
_cell.length_a   1.000
_cell.length_b   1.000
_cell.length_c   1.000
_cell.angle_alpha   90.00
_cell.angle_beta   90.00
_cell.angle_gamma   90.00
#
_symmetry.space_group_name_H-M   'P 1'
#
loop_
_entity.id
_entity.type
_entity.pdbx_description
1 polymer ?
#
loop_
_entity_poly.entity_id
_entity_poly.type
_entity_poly.pdbx_seq_one_letter_code
_entity_poly.pdbx_strand_id
1 'polypeptide(L)'
;MAKEAILVIDMLNDFVSPDGVLYCGDEARKIIPYIKSLIREKRKEGAAIIFAKDTHKKDDKEFKRFPPHCIKGTKGAEIIEELKPESGDCIVEKRRFSAFFETDLDEILKRENITKVHVVGVCTSICVMATVSDLCARDYEIYVHRMGVADFDREAHEFSLRHMERVFGAKII
;
A
#
# COMPACT_ATOMS: atom_id res chain seq x y z
N MET A 1 22.41 -10.60 -6.29
CA MET A 1 21.03 -11.12 -6.13
C MET A 1 20.06 -9.96 -6.29
N ALA A 2 18.90 -10.20 -6.93
CA ALA A 2 17.86 -9.18 -7.05
C ALA A 2 17.37 -8.77 -5.66
N LYS A 3 17.38 -7.48 -5.36
CA LYS A 3 16.86 -6.98 -4.08
C LYS A 3 15.36 -6.85 -4.15
N GLU A 4 14.70 -7.16 -3.05
CA GLU A 4 13.24 -7.14 -2.92
C GLU A 4 12.79 -6.05 -1.96
N ALA A 5 11.59 -5.53 -2.20
CA ALA A 5 10.91 -4.67 -1.25
C ALA A 5 9.49 -5.17 -0.96
N ILE A 6 9.00 -4.94 0.25
CA ILE A 6 7.58 -4.96 0.55
C ILE A 6 7.08 -3.53 0.57
N LEU A 7 6.06 -3.26 -0.23
CA LEU A 7 5.33 -2.00 -0.25
C LEU A 7 3.98 -2.20 0.44
N VAL A 8 3.85 -1.65 1.63
CA VAL A 8 2.64 -1.68 2.46
C VAL A 8 1.86 -0.40 2.20
N ILE A 9 0.68 -0.52 1.58
CA ILE A 9 -0.10 0.63 1.11
C ILE A 9 -1.27 0.90 2.04
N ASP A 10 -1.32 2.11 2.58
CA ASP A 10 -2.45 2.71 3.29
C ASP A 10 -3.05 1.88 4.45
N MET A 11 -2.24 1.13 5.17
CA MET A 11 -2.68 0.46 6.39
C MET A 11 -2.77 1.46 7.55
N LEU A 12 -3.71 2.42 7.41
CA LEU A 12 -3.88 3.59 8.26
C LEU A 12 -5.16 3.49 9.11
N ASN A 13 -5.20 4.22 10.22
CA ASN A 13 -6.36 4.18 11.11
C ASN A 13 -7.65 4.58 10.39
N ASP A 14 -7.67 5.62 9.55
CA ASP A 14 -8.89 6.04 8.84
C ASP A 14 -9.43 4.98 7.86
N PHE A 15 -8.59 4.05 7.38
CA PHE A 15 -8.99 3.00 6.44
C PHE A 15 -9.21 1.64 7.10
N VAL A 16 -8.51 1.35 8.18
CA VAL A 16 -8.45 -0.02 8.74
C VAL A 16 -9.05 -0.13 10.14
N SER A 17 -9.12 0.96 10.90
CA SER A 17 -9.79 0.94 12.20
C SER A 17 -11.32 1.02 12.04
N PRO A 18 -12.10 0.28 12.84
CA PRO A 18 -13.56 0.29 12.72
C PRO A 18 -14.22 1.66 12.92
N ASP A 19 -13.54 2.57 13.61
CA ASP A 19 -13.94 3.97 13.81
C ASP A 19 -13.32 4.95 12.79
N GLY A 20 -12.60 4.43 11.82
CA GLY A 20 -11.97 5.22 10.75
C GLY A 20 -12.98 5.85 9.80
N VAL A 21 -12.70 7.07 9.34
CA VAL A 21 -13.62 7.87 8.50
C VAL A 21 -13.96 7.17 7.18
N LEU A 22 -13.01 6.44 6.60
CA LEU A 22 -13.18 5.67 5.37
C LEU A 22 -12.87 4.18 5.60
N TYR A 23 -13.42 3.63 6.67
CA TYR A 23 -13.22 2.23 7.01
C TYR A 23 -13.54 1.30 5.84
N CYS A 24 -12.54 0.55 5.39
CA CYS A 24 -12.63 -0.37 4.25
C CYS A 24 -13.30 -1.72 4.60
N GLY A 25 -13.94 -1.82 5.77
CA GLY A 25 -14.65 -3.02 6.21
C GLY A 25 -13.73 -4.06 6.88
N ASP A 26 -14.38 -5.13 7.38
CA ASP A 26 -13.68 -6.17 8.15
C ASP A 26 -12.62 -6.92 7.34
N GLU A 27 -12.77 -6.99 6.02
CA GLU A 27 -11.78 -7.62 5.15
C GLU A 27 -10.42 -6.92 5.25
N ALA A 28 -10.39 -5.58 5.42
CA ALA A 28 -9.16 -4.83 5.64
C ALA A 28 -8.45 -5.20 6.96
N ARG A 29 -9.18 -5.67 7.95
CA ARG A 29 -8.59 -6.14 9.20
C ARG A 29 -8.09 -7.58 9.12
N LYS A 30 -8.75 -8.42 8.33
CA LYS A 30 -8.36 -9.84 8.17
C LYS A 30 -6.99 -10.01 7.53
N ILE A 31 -6.52 -9.04 6.73
CA ILE A 31 -5.20 -9.11 6.09
C ILE A 31 -4.04 -8.76 7.03
N ILE A 32 -4.29 -8.11 8.19
CA ILE A 32 -3.26 -7.64 9.11
C ILE A 32 -2.30 -8.77 9.57
N PRO A 33 -2.78 -9.93 10.04
CA PRO A 33 -1.89 -11.00 10.48
C PRO A 33 -0.97 -11.51 9.36
N TYR A 34 -1.51 -11.60 8.13
CA TYR A 34 -0.73 -12.02 6.97
C TYR A 34 0.37 -10.99 6.67
N ILE A 35 0.04 -9.71 6.56
CA ILE A 35 1.00 -8.63 6.30
C ILE A 35 2.09 -8.63 7.38
N LYS A 36 1.72 -8.74 8.64
CA LYS A 36 2.68 -8.78 9.76
C LYS A 36 3.67 -9.96 9.64
N SER A 37 3.16 -11.12 9.26
CA SER A 37 4.00 -12.31 9.07
C SER A 37 4.94 -12.13 7.87
N LEU A 38 4.42 -11.63 6.76
CA LEU A 38 5.18 -11.37 5.53
C LEU A 38 6.32 -10.36 5.76
N ILE A 39 6.02 -9.23 6.43
CA ILE A 39 7.04 -8.23 6.77
C ILE A 39 8.16 -8.86 7.60
N ARG A 40 7.80 -9.63 8.63
CA ARG A 40 8.79 -10.30 9.50
C ARG A 40 9.68 -11.30 8.75
N GLU A 41 9.09 -12.06 7.84
CA GLU A 41 9.80 -13.03 7.01
C GLU A 41 10.75 -12.33 6.05
N LYS A 42 10.23 -11.42 5.25
CA LYS A 42 11.00 -10.68 4.24
C LYS A 42 12.09 -9.78 4.84
N ARG A 43 11.85 -9.21 6.02
CA ARG A 43 12.90 -8.47 6.75
C ARG A 43 14.09 -9.38 7.10
N LYS A 44 13.85 -10.63 7.51
CA LYS A 44 14.93 -11.61 7.76
C LYS A 44 15.70 -11.97 6.50
N GLU A 45 15.05 -11.91 5.35
CA GLU A 45 15.68 -12.12 4.04
C GLU A 45 16.41 -10.89 3.51
N GLY A 46 16.35 -9.78 4.22
CA GLY A 46 17.03 -8.52 3.86
C GLY A 46 16.26 -7.65 2.87
N ALA A 47 14.96 -7.87 2.70
CA ALA A 47 14.11 -7.01 1.89
C ALA A 47 13.92 -5.63 2.54
N ALA A 48 13.79 -4.59 1.71
CA ALA A 48 13.39 -3.27 2.17
C ALA A 48 11.90 -3.26 2.54
N ILE A 49 11.56 -2.65 3.67
CA ILE A 49 10.17 -2.46 4.08
C ILE A 49 9.80 -1.00 3.87
N ILE A 50 8.78 -0.75 3.06
CA ILE A 50 8.35 0.58 2.66
C ILE A 50 6.86 0.73 2.95
N PHE A 51 6.50 1.74 3.74
CA PHE A 51 5.11 2.09 4.00
C PHE A 51 4.73 3.32 3.18
N ALA A 52 3.79 3.17 2.27
CA ALA A 52 3.15 4.28 1.58
C ALA A 52 1.88 4.66 2.35
N LYS A 53 1.77 5.91 2.74
CA LYS A 53 0.66 6.39 3.55
C LYS A 53 0.05 7.67 2.99
N ASP A 54 -1.26 7.70 2.88
CA ASP A 54 -1.99 8.93 2.60
C ASP A 54 -1.71 9.96 3.68
N THR A 55 -1.39 11.18 3.23
CA THR A 55 -1.04 12.30 4.11
C THR A 55 -1.55 13.59 3.49
N HIS A 56 -2.84 13.86 3.69
CA HIS A 56 -3.51 15.00 3.08
C HIS A 56 -3.31 16.32 3.85
N LYS A 57 -3.38 17.43 3.13
CA LYS A 57 -3.58 18.74 3.73
C LYS A 57 -5.03 18.92 4.13
N LYS A 58 -5.32 19.82 5.09
CA LYS A 58 -6.69 20.08 5.57
C LYS A 58 -7.67 20.54 4.50
N ASP A 59 -7.16 21.16 3.44
CA ASP A 59 -7.90 21.72 2.30
C ASP A 59 -7.68 20.93 0.99
N ASP A 60 -7.34 19.65 1.08
CA ASP A 60 -7.06 18.85 -0.09
C ASP A 60 -8.28 18.78 -1.03
N LYS A 61 -8.02 18.96 -2.34
CA LYS A 61 -9.06 18.92 -3.39
C LYS A 61 -9.78 17.57 -3.46
N GLU A 62 -9.17 16.50 -2.97
CA GLU A 62 -9.76 15.17 -2.93
C GLU A 62 -10.99 15.12 -2.03
N PHE A 63 -11.07 15.98 -1.03
CA PHE A 63 -12.21 16.11 -0.12
C PHE A 63 -13.49 16.67 -0.77
N LYS A 64 -13.44 17.01 -2.07
CA LYS A 64 -14.65 17.24 -2.87
C LYS A 64 -15.36 15.94 -3.26
N ARG A 65 -14.65 14.79 -3.21
CA ARG A 65 -15.17 13.47 -3.58
C ARG A 65 -15.31 12.54 -2.38
N PHE A 66 -14.46 12.72 -1.37
CA PHE A 66 -14.43 11.91 -0.16
C PHE A 66 -14.50 12.81 1.08
N PRO A 67 -15.02 12.34 2.20
CA PRO A 67 -14.89 13.08 3.45
C PRO A 67 -13.41 13.32 3.80
N PRO A 68 -13.09 14.37 4.56
CA PRO A 68 -11.74 14.62 5.03
C PRO A 68 -11.20 13.40 5.81
N HIS A 69 -10.07 12.88 5.36
CA HIS A 69 -9.43 11.69 5.90
C HIS A 69 -7.91 11.80 5.83
N CYS A 70 -7.20 11.00 6.58
CA CYS A 70 -5.74 10.90 6.61
C CYS A 70 -5.04 12.28 6.61
N ILE A 71 -5.59 13.24 7.36
CA ILE A 71 -5.03 14.59 7.46
C ILE A 71 -3.71 14.51 8.22
N LYS A 72 -2.67 15.14 7.68
CA LYS A 72 -1.33 15.16 8.28
C LYS A 72 -1.37 15.58 9.76
N GLY A 73 -0.74 14.78 10.62
CA GLY A 73 -0.66 15.03 12.06
C GLY A 73 -1.90 14.60 12.85
N THR A 74 -2.87 13.92 12.22
CA THR A 74 -4.00 13.31 12.91
C THR A 74 -3.78 11.81 13.10
N LYS A 75 -4.44 11.23 14.09
CA LYS A 75 -4.45 9.77 14.34
C LYS A 75 -4.91 8.98 13.11
N GLY A 76 -5.86 9.53 12.33
CA GLY A 76 -6.36 8.90 11.11
C GLY A 76 -5.29 8.62 10.08
N ALA A 77 -4.28 9.49 9.97
CA ALA A 77 -3.15 9.36 9.06
C ALA A 77 -1.98 8.51 9.61
N GLU A 78 -2.11 7.96 10.80
CA GLU A 78 -1.09 7.08 11.37
C GLU A 78 -1.27 5.64 10.92
N ILE A 79 -0.14 4.96 10.69
CA ILE A 79 -0.13 3.51 10.43
C ILE A 79 -0.67 2.80 11.68
N ILE A 80 -1.50 1.78 11.48
CA ILE A 80 -2.10 1.02 12.58
C ILE A 80 -1.03 0.42 13.49
N GLU A 81 -1.28 0.36 14.79
CA GLU A 81 -0.30 -0.08 15.79
C GLU A 81 0.20 -1.52 15.53
N GLU A 82 -0.65 -2.39 14.98
CA GLU A 82 -0.31 -3.78 14.66
C GLU A 82 0.80 -3.92 13.61
N LEU A 83 0.98 -2.89 12.77
CA LEU A 83 1.99 -2.83 11.70
C LEU A 83 2.97 -1.68 11.88
N LYS A 84 3.13 -1.19 13.10
CA LYS A 84 4.04 -0.07 13.41
C LYS A 84 5.42 -0.27 12.78
N PRO A 85 5.90 0.72 12.01
CA PRO A 85 7.23 0.66 11.40
C PRO A 85 8.35 0.52 12.42
N GLU A 86 9.39 -0.24 12.06
CA GLU A 86 10.60 -0.39 12.85
C GLU A 86 11.71 0.55 12.34
N SER A 87 12.77 0.69 13.15
CA SER A 87 13.95 1.45 12.73
C SER A 87 14.55 0.85 11.45
N GLY A 88 14.74 1.67 10.43
CA GLY A 88 15.23 1.25 9.11
C GLY A 88 14.13 1.08 8.06
N ASP A 89 12.87 1.05 8.44
CA ASP A 89 11.76 1.06 7.48
C ASP A 89 11.61 2.44 6.82
N CYS A 90 11.22 2.46 5.56
CA CYS A 90 10.98 3.69 4.83
C CYS A 90 9.51 4.11 4.92
N ILE A 91 9.25 5.40 5.09
CA ILE A 91 7.90 5.98 5.05
C ILE A 91 7.82 6.90 3.84
N VAL A 92 6.85 6.65 2.96
CA VAL A 92 6.52 7.48 1.81
C VAL A 92 5.17 8.15 2.06
N GLU A 93 5.17 9.47 2.23
CA GLU A 93 3.95 10.26 2.35
C GLU A 93 3.41 10.60 0.97
N LYS A 94 2.23 10.12 0.63
CA LYS A 94 1.55 10.39 -0.64
C LYS A 94 0.26 11.19 -0.42
N ARG A 95 -0.24 11.83 -1.48
CA ARG A 95 -1.48 12.61 -1.45
C ARG A 95 -2.48 12.19 -2.54
N ARG A 96 -2.18 11.14 -3.28
CA ARG A 96 -3.03 10.59 -4.34
C ARG A 96 -2.95 9.07 -4.30
N PHE A 97 -3.73 8.41 -5.11
CA PHE A 97 -3.87 6.94 -5.07
C PHE A 97 -2.55 6.22 -5.28
N SER A 98 -1.82 6.58 -6.35
CA SER A 98 -0.51 5.98 -6.58
C SER A 98 0.54 6.48 -5.59
N ALA A 99 1.32 5.53 -5.06
CA ALA A 99 2.47 5.84 -4.20
C ALA A 99 3.64 6.51 -4.93
N PHE A 100 3.59 6.62 -6.26
CA PHE A 100 4.61 7.30 -7.07
C PHE A 100 4.29 8.78 -7.33
N PHE A 101 3.02 9.19 -7.16
CA PHE A 101 2.63 10.55 -7.53
C PHE A 101 3.17 11.58 -6.55
N GLU A 102 4.09 12.43 -7.01
CA GLU A 102 4.74 13.50 -6.23
C GLU A 102 5.39 12.99 -4.92
N THR A 103 6.04 11.81 -4.99
CA THR A 103 6.77 11.19 -3.89
C THR A 103 8.19 10.83 -4.32
N ASP A 104 9.01 10.42 -3.37
CA ASP A 104 10.38 9.92 -3.58
C ASP A 104 10.47 8.39 -3.72
N LEU A 105 9.33 7.69 -3.87
CA LEU A 105 9.32 6.22 -3.94
C LEU A 105 10.23 5.67 -5.05
N ASP A 106 10.18 6.27 -6.24
CA ASP A 106 11.01 5.83 -7.37
C ASP A 106 12.51 5.96 -7.07
N GLU A 107 12.90 7.04 -6.42
CA GLU A 107 14.28 7.28 -5.99
C GLU A 107 14.72 6.29 -4.92
N ILE A 108 13.84 5.99 -3.95
CA ILE A 108 14.09 5.00 -2.89
C ILE A 108 14.33 3.62 -3.52
N LEU A 109 13.43 3.16 -4.40
CA LEU A 109 13.55 1.86 -5.05
C LEU A 109 14.84 1.75 -5.87
N LYS A 110 15.20 2.78 -6.62
CA LYS A 110 16.44 2.82 -7.42
C LYS A 110 17.69 2.84 -6.53
N ARG A 111 17.72 3.68 -5.50
CA ARG A 111 18.85 3.78 -4.56
C ARG A 111 19.13 2.45 -3.86
N GLU A 112 18.08 1.74 -3.49
CA GLU A 112 18.18 0.43 -2.85
C GLU A 112 18.44 -0.71 -3.84
N ASN A 113 18.48 -0.44 -5.16
CA ASN A 113 18.60 -1.42 -6.24
C ASN A 113 17.49 -2.49 -6.20
N ILE A 114 16.29 -2.08 -5.88
CA ILE A 114 15.12 -2.97 -5.85
C ILE A 114 14.72 -3.32 -7.30
N THR A 115 14.46 -4.59 -7.53
CA THR A 115 13.95 -5.09 -8.82
C THR A 115 12.64 -5.85 -8.68
N LYS A 116 12.31 -6.29 -7.46
CA LYS A 116 11.09 -7.01 -7.15
C LYS A 116 10.33 -6.30 -6.05
N VAL A 117 9.03 -6.10 -6.25
CA VAL A 117 8.16 -5.42 -5.28
C VAL A 117 6.99 -6.30 -4.92
N HIS A 118 6.89 -6.64 -3.64
CA HIS A 118 5.75 -7.30 -3.03
C HIS A 118 4.77 -6.25 -2.54
N VAL A 119 3.55 -6.29 -3.02
CA VAL A 119 2.52 -5.28 -2.75
C VAL A 119 1.44 -5.85 -1.85
N VAL A 120 1.15 -5.14 -0.76
CA VAL A 120 0.08 -5.43 0.20
C VAL A 120 -0.61 -4.14 0.64
N GLY A 121 -1.79 -4.24 1.22
CA GLY A 121 -2.54 -3.11 1.78
C GLY A 121 -3.90 -2.87 1.15
N VAL A 122 -4.39 -1.64 1.21
CA VAL A 122 -5.76 -1.24 0.82
C VAL A 122 -5.79 0.05 -0.02
N CYS A 123 -6.85 0.30 -0.78
CA CYS A 123 -7.82 -0.70 -1.26
C CYS A 123 -7.30 -1.31 -2.56
N THR A 124 -7.59 -2.58 -2.79
CA THR A 124 -7.10 -3.33 -3.97
C THR A 124 -7.39 -2.61 -5.28
N SER A 125 -8.62 -2.07 -5.44
CA SER A 125 -9.07 -1.40 -6.66
C SER A 125 -8.66 0.06 -6.78
N ILE A 126 -8.06 0.64 -5.76
CA ILE A 126 -7.75 2.08 -5.72
C ILE A 126 -6.22 2.27 -5.61
N CYS A 127 -5.71 2.45 -4.40
CA CYS A 127 -4.29 2.78 -4.19
C CYS A 127 -3.36 1.64 -4.59
N VAL A 128 -3.76 0.39 -4.33
CA VAL A 128 -2.97 -0.79 -4.72
C VAL A 128 -2.88 -0.87 -6.24
N MET A 129 -4.01 -0.86 -6.95
CA MET A 129 -4.03 -0.98 -8.41
C MET A 129 -3.33 0.19 -9.10
N ALA A 130 -3.53 1.43 -8.62
CA ALA A 130 -2.86 2.61 -9.16
C ALA A 130 -1.33 2.52 -9.00
N THR A 131 -0.86 2.05 -7.85
CA THR A 131 0.57 1.87 -7.58
C THR A 131 1.16 0.73 -8.42
N VAL A 132 0.44 -0.38 -8.56
CA VAL A 132 0.86 -1.52 -9.41
C VAL A 132 0.97 -1.11 -10.88
N SER A 133 0.06 -0.27 -11.38
CA SER A 133 0.15 0.31 -12.74
C SER A 133 1.45 1.10 -12.92
N ASP A 134 1.81 1.92 -11.95
CA ASP A 134 3.03 2.70 -11.97
C ASP A 134 4.31 1.85 -11.83
N LEU A 135 4.26 0.77 -11.04
CA LEU A 135 5.35 -0.22 -10.97
C LEU A 135 5.55 -0.92 -12.32
N CYS A 136 4.45 -1.32 -12.97
CA CYS A 136 4.47 -1.92 -14.30
C CYS A 136 5.11 -0.99 -15.34
N ALA A 137 4.73 0.29 -15.34
CA ALA A 137 5.28 1.30 -16.25
C ALA A 137 6.79 1.57 -16.06
N ARG A 138 7.36 1.06 -14.95
CA ARG A 138 8.78 1.18 -14.59
C ARG A 138 9.53 -0.15 -14.64
N ASP A 139 8.93 -1.17 -15.24
CA ASP A 139 9.51 -2.51 -15.45
C ASP A 139 9.92 -3.26 -14.18
N TYR A 140 9.27 -2.99 -13.03
CA TYR A 140 9.48 -3.79 -11.82
C TYR A 140 8.83 -5.17 -11.94
N GLU A 141 9.45 -6.19 -11.37
CA GLU A 141 8.82 -7.49 -11.14
C GLU A 141 7.86 -7.39 -9.94
N ILE A 142 6.55 -7.61 -10.17
CA ILE A 142 5.50 -7.28 -9.22
C ILE A 142 4.83 -8.54 -8.68
N TYR A 143 4.72 -8.63 -7.36
CA TYR A 143 4.01 -9.67 -6.64
C TYR A 143 2.90 -9.04 -5.80
N VAL A 144 1.65 -9.28 -6.14
CA VAL A 144 0.51 -8.85 -5.32
C VAL A 144 0.05 -10.04 -4.49
N HIS A 145 0.10 -9.89 -3.18
CA HIS A 145 -0.30 -10.94 -2.26
C HIS A 145 -1.82 -10.92 -2.07
N ARG A 146 -2.53 -11.91 -2.63
CA ARG A 146 -4.00 -12.00 -2.51
C ARG A 146 -4.48 -11.95 -1.05
N MET A 147 -3.79 -12.64 -0.15
CA MET A 147 -4.10 -12.65 1.28
C MET A 147 -3.65 -11.38 2.02
N GLY A 148 -2.91 -10.51 1.34
CA GLY A 148 -2.37 -9.26 1.89
C GLY A 148 -3.03 -8.00 1.34
N VAL A 149 -4.02 -8.12 0.46
CA VAL A 149 -4.79 -6.98 -0.06
C VAL A 149 -6.27 -7.14 0.22
N ALA A 150 -6.97 -6.04 0.42
CA ALA A 150 -8.41 -6.02 0.67
C ALA A 150 -9.08 -4.80 0.05
N ASP A 151 -10.38 -4.89 -0.09
CA ASP A 151 -11.24 -3.83 -0.61
C ASP A 151 -12.59 -3.84 0.11
N PHE A 152 -13.29 -2.72 0.13
CA PHE A 152 -14.66 -2.64 0.64
C PHE A 152 -15.70 -3.17 -0.37
N ASP A 153 -15.31 -3.29 -1.64
CA ASP A 153 -16.12 -3.82 -2.73
C ASP A 153 -15.49 -5.12 -3.25
N ARG A 154 -16.19 -6.25 -3.06
CA ARG A 154 -15.71 -7.56 -3.44
C ARG A 154 -15.57 -7.72 -4.97
N GLU A 155 -16.48 -7.16 -5.75
CA GLU A 155 -16.40 -7.23 -7.22
C GLU A 155 -15.22 -6.43 -7.74
N ALA A 156 -15.03 -5.22 -7.22
CA ALA A 156 -13.88 -4.38 -7.54
C ALA A 156 -12.56 -5.06 -7.15
N HIS A 157 -12.49 -5.71 -5.97
CA HIS A 157 -11.34 -6.49 -5.53
C HIS A 157 -10.97 -7.59 -6.54
N GLU A 158 -11.91 -8.46 -6.86
CA GLU A 158 -11.67 -9.59 -7.78
C GLU A 158 -11.37 -9.12 -9.21
N PHE A 159 -12.05 -8.08 -9.68
CA PHE A 159 -11.74 -7.45 -10.97
C PHE A 159 -10.30 -6.93 -10.98
N SER A 160 -9.90 -6.20 -9.97
CA SER A 160 -8.58 -5.56 -9.90
C SER A 160 -7.45 -6.58 -9.86
N LEU A 161 -7.60 -7.66 -9.11
CA LEU A 161 -6.60 -8.75 -9.09
C LEU A 161 -6.42 -9.35 -10.48
N ARG A 162 -7.53 -9.70 -11.16
CA ARG A 162 -7.46 -10.21 -12.53
C ARG A 162 -6.89 -9.18 -13.52
N HIS A 163 -7.21 -7.91 -13.35
CA HIS A 163 -6.70 -6.84 -14.21
C HIS A 163 -5.21 -6.64 -14.04
N MET A 164 -4.72 -6.57 -12.81
CA MET A 164 -3.31 -6.45 -12.49
C MET A 164 -2.50 -7.62 -13.05
N GLU A 165 -3.03 -8.84 -12.95
CA GLU A 165 -2.39 -10.03 -13.53
C GLU A 165 -2.30 -9.95 -15.05
N ARG A 166 -3.44 -9.71 -15.72
CA ARG A 166 -3.56 -9.81 -17.18
C ARG A 166 -2.98 -8.62 -17.93
N VAL A 167 -3.10 -7.42 -17.36
CA VAL A 167 -2.75 -6.17 -18.05
C VAL A 167 -1.40 -5.63 -17.56
N PHE A 168 -1.15 -5.65 -16.25
CA PHE A 168 0.09 -5.11 -15.68
C PHE A 168 1.16 -6.19 -15.46
N GLY A 169 0.88 -7.46 -15.75
CA GLY A 169 1.85 -8.55 -15.60
C GLY A 169 2.24 -8.86 -14.16
N ALA A 170 1.45 -8.40 -13.19
CA ALA A 170 1.69 -8.71 -11.79
C ALA A 170 1.42 -10.20 -11.52
N LYS A 171 2.24 -10.82 -10.70
CA LYS A 171 2.00 -12.18 -10.18
C LYS A 171 1.11 -12.09 -8.97
N ILE A 172 -0.09 -12.66 -9.06
CA ILE A 172 -1.02 -12.78 -7.91
C ILE A 172 -0.68 -14.06 -7.16
N ILE A 173 -0.24 -13.93 -5.91
CA ILE A 173 0.24 -15.06 -5.09
C ILE A 173 -0.47 -15.12 -3.73
#